data_ce158b12a6abfafc6d39eabacf5b6120
#
_entry.id   ce158b12a6abfafc6d39eabacf5b6120
#
_cell.length_a   1.000
_cell.length_b   1.000
_cell.length_c   1.000
_cell.angle_alpha   90.00
_cell.angle_beta   90.00
_cell.angle_gamma   90.00
#
_symmetry.space_group_name_H-M   'P 1'
#
loop_
_entity.id
_entity.type
_entity.pdbx_description
1 polymer ?
#
loop_
_entity_poly.entity_id
_entity_poly.type
_entity_poly.pdbx_seq_one_letter_code
_entity_poly.pdbx_strand_id
1 'polypeptide(L)'
;MPWNSEHTNWFFKIETNLKSKDGKEVCLLEYNYDLNDKTVLSKWAKHFRNHYCFDSEIDFLRNGTGLSRKDFLVQLKFPTEARGFGSGIRSGDFSEILVADYLEYILGYWVPRTRYGNKTIRDESTKGTDLIGFKLYDENKTTKDVLKMFEVKAQYSGNKAKPRLQDAIDDSIKDDLRKAESLNAIKQRLFDKGKTEEALKVARFQNQVDMPYTSEFGVAALYSNDIYDEDVIINCDTSAHPYNSALFLIVIKGDDMMKLVHKLFEIAADES
;
A
#
# COMPACT_ATOMS: atom_id res chain seq x y z
N MET A 1 13.89 9.80 11.30
CA MET A 1 12.56 9.38 10.79
C MET A 1 12.45 7.87 10.89
N PRO A 2 11.26 7.28 11.13
CA PRO A 2 11.11 5.83 11.24
C PRO A 2 11.13 5.10 9.88
N TRP A 3 11.10 5.85 8.78
CA TRP A 3 10.98 5.31 7.43
C TRP A 3 12.30 4.79 6.89
N ASN A 4 12.25 3.62 6.25
CA ASN A 4 13.39 2.92 5.65
C ASN A 4 13.01 2.33 4.30
N SER A 5 13.95 2.28 3.36
CA SER A 5 13.74 1.79 1.99
C SER A 5 14.59 0.58 1.62
N GLU A 6 15.44 0.06 2.52
CA GLU A 6 16.39 -1.01 2.16
C GLU A 6 15.71 -2.28 1.63
N HIS A 7 14.53 -2.63 2.17
CA HIS A 7 13.73 -3.77 1.71
C HIS A 7 13.21 -3.62 0.27
N THR A 8 13.18 -2.39 -0.29
CA THR A 8 12.79 -2.20 -1.68
C THR A 8 13.85 -2.68 -2.68
N ASN A 9 15.08 -2.95 -2.23
CA ASN A 9 16.10 -3.61 -3.02
C ASN A 9 15.77 -5.08 -3.35
N TRP A 10 14.78 -5.65 -2.70
CA TRP A 10 14.27 -6.99 -2.99
C TRP A 10 13.27 -7.04 -4.17
N PHE A 11 12.90 -5.89 -4.73
CA PHE A 11 12.12 -5.86 -5.97
C PHE A 11 13.02 -6.10 -7.19
N PHE A 12 12.64 -7.07 -7.99
CA PHE A 12 13.26 -7.34 -9.29
C PHE A 12 12.21 -7.26 -10.38
N LYS A 13 12.43 -6.39 -11.36
CA LYS A 13 11.58 -6.36 -12.54
C LYS A 13 11.90 -7.54 -13.44
N ILE A 14 10.88 -8.33 -13.75
CA ILE A 14 10.99 -9.43 -14.70
C ILE A 14 10.74 -8.85 -16.10
N GLU A 15 11.72 -8.99 -16.98
CA GLU A 15 11.55 -8.61 -18.38
C GLU A 15 10.64 -9.65 -19.06
N THR A 16 9.45 -9.23 -19.43
CA THR A 16 8.42 -10.07 -20.03
C THR A 16 7.56 -9.25 -21.00
N ASN A 17 6.89 -9.93 -21.93
CA ASN A 17 5.88 -9.35 -22.81
C ASN A 17 4.45 -9.57 -22.27
N LEU A 18 4.30 -9.68 -20.95
CA LEU A 18 3.03 -9.93 -20.30
C LEU A 18 2.05 -8.79 -20.57
N LYS A 19 0.88 -9.13 -21.08
CA LYS A 19 -0.17 -8.17 -21.43
C LYS A 19 -1.53 -8.70 -20.99
N SER A 20 -2.43 -7.78 -20.69
CA SER A 20 -3.86 -8.08 -20.53
C SER A 20 -4.47 -8.54 -21.86
N LYS A 21 -5.67 -9.07 -21.82
CA LYS A 21 -6.44 -9.53 -22.98
C LYS A 21 -6.64 -8.45 -24.04
N ASP A 22 -6.78 -7.21 -23.62
CA ASP A 22 -6.91 -6.02 -24.48
C ASP A 22 -5.56 -5.36 -24.85
N GLY A 23 -4.43 -6.01 -24.51
CA GLY A 23 -3.08 -5.63 -24.94
C GLY A 23 -2.35 -4.64 -24.02
N LYS A 24 -2.88 -4.32 -22.85
CA LYS A 24 -2.24 -3.44 -21.87
C LYS A 24 -1.04 -4.15 -21.23
N GLU A 25 0.11 -3.47 -21.19
CA GLU A 25 1.32 -4.00 -20.56
C GLU A 25 1.15 -4.19 -19.06
N VAL A 26 1.64 -5.31 -18.54
CA VAL A 26 1.67 -5.65 -17.11
C VAL A 26 3.10 -5.63 -16.63
N CYS A 27 3.42 -4.75 -15.69
CA CYS A 27 4.71 -4.75 -15.00
C CYS A 27 4.76 -5.92 -14.01
N LEU A 28 5.58 -6.93 -14.32
CA LEU A 28 5.77 -8.09 -13.44
C LEU A 28 7.01 -7.88 -12.57
N LEU A 29 6.85 -7.98 -11.27
CA LEU A 29 7.91 -7.87 -10.29
C LEU A 29 8.01 -9.16 -9.48
N GLU A 30 9.24 -9.62 -9.27
CA GLU A 30 9.58 -10.64 -8.27
C GLU A 30 10.03 -9.93 -6.99
N TYR A 31 9.52 -10.36 -5.85
CA TYR A 31 9.93 -9.84 -4.55
C TYR A 31 10.78 -10.89 -3.83
N ASN A 32 12.11 -10.80 -4.02
CA ASN A 32 13.12 -11.77 -3.55
C ASN A 32 13.61 -11.41 -2.14
N TYR A 33 12.72 -11.48 -1.16
CA TYR A 33 13.05 -11.18 0.23
C TYR A 33 13.96 -12.25 0.85
N ASP A 34 14.79 -11.85 1.82
CA ASP A 34 15.64 -12.75 2.58
C ASP A 34 15.32 -12.69 4.09
N LEU A 35 14.72 -13.75 4.63
CA LEU A 35 14.43 -13.86 6.07
C LEU A 35 15.69 -14.00 6.95
N ASN A 36 16.88 -14.24 6.36
CA ASN A 36 18.14 -14.29 7.08
C ASN A 36 18.80 -12.92 7.17
N ASP A 37 18.41 -11.95 6.34
CA ASP A 37 18.88 -10.56 6.45
C ASP A 37 18.17 -9.85 7.62
N LYS A 38 18.63 -10.17 8.83
CA LYS A 38 18.07 -9.61 10.07
C LYS A 38 18.18 -8.09 10.13
N THR A 39 19.19 -7.52 9.47
CA THR A 39 19.41 -6.06 9.47
C THR A 39 18.33 -5.34 8.68
N VAL A 40 18.06 -5.78 7.45
CA VAL A 40 17.01 -5.21 6.63
C VAL A 40 15.63 -5.47 7.24
N LEU A 41 15.39 -6.69 7.73
CA LEU A 41 14.13 -7.04 8.37
C LEU A 41 13.83 -6.20 9.62
N SER A 42 14.82 -5.97 10.50
CA SER A 42 14.63 -5.12 11.69
C SER A 42 14.30 -3.68 11.32
N LYS A 43 15.03 -3.10 10.37
CA LYS A 43 14.75 -1.74 9.86
C LYS A 43 13.36 -1.65 9.20
N TRP A 44 13.01 -2.66 8.42
CA TRP A 44 11.69 -2.72 7.78
C TRP A 44 10.58 -2.94 8.80
N ALA A 45 10.78 -3.80 9.80
CA ALA A 45 9.82 -4.01 10.88
C ALA A 45 9.55 -2.71 11.66
N LYS A 46 10.58 -1.91 11.93
CA LYS A 46 10.42 -0.58 12.50
C LYS A 46 9.61 0.35 11.59
N HIS A 47 9.96 0.42 10.31
CA HIS A 47 9.20 1.16 9.29
C HIS A 47 7.74 0.69 9.27
N PHE A 48 7.50 -0.62 9.23
CA PHE A 48 6.19 -1.22 9.14
C PHE A 48 5.30 -0.91 10.34
N ARG A 49 5.79 -1.08 11.60
CA ARG A 49 4.98 -0.79 12.79
C ARG A 49 4.61 0.69 12.92
N ASN A 50 5.46 1.59 12.43
CA ASN A 50 5.19 3.02 12.46
C ASN A 50 4.04 3.46 11.55
N HIS A 51 3.56 2.61 10.64
CA HIS A 51 2.28 2.84 9.95
C HIS A 51 1.09 2.72 10.89
N TYR A 52 1.16 1.86 11.91
CA TYR A 52 0.08 1.62 12.87
C TYR A 52 0.19 2.48 14.13
N CYS A 53 1.40 2.65 14.62
CA CYS A 53 1.69 3.43 15.82
C CYS A 53 3.15 3.90 15.79
N PHE A 54 3.37 5.18 15.91
CA PHE A 54 4.74 5.70 15.98
C PHE A 54 5.43 5.26 17.27
N ASP A 55 6.72 4.89 17.18
CA ASP A 55 7.55 4.55 18.34
C ASP A 55 7.58 5.68 19.38
N SER A 56 7.45 6.94 18.93
CA SER A 56 7.38 8.12 19.79
C SER A 56 6.04 8.27 20.54
N GLU A 57 4.98 7.62 20.08
CA GLU A 57 3.63 7.75 20.62
C GLU A 57 3.22 6.53 21.45
N ILE A 58 3.87 5.38 21.25
CA ILE A 58 3.43 4.09 21.77
C ILE A 58 3.35 4.09 23.30
N ASP A 59 4.32 4.69 24.01
CA ASP A 59 4.34 4.70 25.46
C ASP A 59 3.21 5.56 26.06
N PHE A 60 2.88 6.65 25.39
CA PHE A 60 1.73 7.47 25.78
C PHE A 60 0.41 6.73 25.52
N LEU A 61 0.26 6.14 24.35
CA LEU A 61 -0.99 5.48 23.92
C LEU A 61 -1.28 4.19 24.70
N ARG A 62 -0.26 3.45 25.13
CA ARG A 62 -0.44 2.25 25.97
C ARG A 62 -0.62 2.56 27.46
N ASN A 63 -0.35 3.80 27.89
CA ASN A 63 -0.47 4.17 29.30
C ASN A 63 -1.89 3.89 29.82
N GLY A 64 -1.98 3.27 30.99
CA GLY A 64 -3.25 2.86 31.59
C GLY A 64 -3.83 1.53 31.08
N THR A 65 -3.27 0.92 30.02
CA THR A 65 -3.74 -0.38 29.53
C THR A 65 -3.15 -1.57 30.29
N GLY A 66 -2.03 -1.38 30.99
CA GLY A 66 -1.27 -2.48 31.63
C GLY A 66 -0.47 -3.34 30.64
N LEU A 67 -0.48 -3.04 29.35
CA LEU A 67 0.18 -3.83 28.31
C LEU A 67 1.64 -3.41 28.12
N SER A 68 2.51 -4.37 27.76
CA SER A 68 3.82 -4.07 27.18
C SER A 68 3.66 -3.39 25.81
N ARG A 69 4.73 -2.81 25.23
CA ARG A 69 4.69 -2.27 23.87
C ARG A 69 4.28 -3.35 22.87
N LYS A 70 4.90 -4.53 22.95
CA LYS A 70 4.56 -5.71 22.14
C LYS A 70 3.08 -6.06 22.25
N ASP A 71 2.58 -6.25 23.47
CA ASP A 71 1.18 -6.64 23.69
C ASP A 71 0.21 -5.58 23.21
N PHE A 72 0.54 -4.30 23.37
CA PHE A 72 -0.26 -3.19 22.88
C PHE A 72 -0.37 -3.22 21.36
N LEU A 73 0.73 -3.44 20.65
CA LEU A 73 0.70 -3.58 19.19
C LEU A 73 -0.11 -4.79 18.76
N VAL A 74 0.15 -5.96 19.34
CA VAL A 74 -0.49 -7.23 18.97
C VAL A 74 -1.99 -7.23 19.30
N GLN A 75 -2.40 -6.66 20.43
CA GLN A 75 -3.79 -6.75 20.88
C GLN A 75 -4.67 -5.60 20.41
N LEU A 76 -4.09 -4.40 20.15
CA LEU A 76 -4.88 -3.19 19.90
C LEU A 76 -4.58 -2.53 18.54
N LYS A 77 -3.44 -2.80 17.92
CA LYS A 77 -3.04 -2.11 16.67
C LYS A 77 -2.97 -3.03 15.47
N PHE A 78 -2.30 -4.17 15.60
CA PHE A 78 -2.12 -5.09 14.47
C PHE A 78 -3.37 -5.96 14.27
N PRO A 79 -3.76 -6.22 13.01
CA PRO A 79 -4.82 -7.19 12.72
C PRO A 79 -4.49 -8.56 13.32
N THR A 80 -5.51 -9.32 13.72
CA THR A 80 -5.31 -10.65 14.32
C THR A 80 -4.72 -11.63 13.32
N GLU A 81 -3.98 -12.62 13.83
CA GLU A 81 -3.45 -13.72 13.02
C GLU A 81 -4.48 -14.83 12.80
N ALA A 82 -5.56 -14.84 13.57
CA ALA A 82 -6.57 -15.87 13.52
C ALA A 82 -7.13 -16.07 12.09
N ARG A 83 -7.38 -17.35 11.75
CA ARG A 83 -8.01 -17.70 10.47
C ARG A 83 -9.35 -16.98 10.34
N GLY A 84 -9.61 -16.40 9.16
CA GLY A 84 -10.80 -15.63 8.86
C GLY A 84 -10.49 -14.18 8.53
N PHE A 85 -11.24 -13.24 9.08
CA PHE A 85 -11.11 -11.82 8.71
C PHE A 85 -9.73 -11.23 9.02
N GLY A 86 -9.12 -11.57 10.16
CA GLY A 86 -7.84 -10.99 10.59
C GLY A 86 -6.67 -11.30 9.66
N SER A 87 -6.52 -12.55 9.22
CA SER A 87 -5.45 -12.92 8.27
C SER A 87 -5.62 -12.26 6.91
N GLY A 88 -6.86 -12.07 6.46
CA GLY A 88 -7.17 -11.32 5.24
C GLY A 88 -6.80 -9.85 5.36
N ILE A 89 -7.08 -9.21 6.51
CA ILE A 89 -6.70 -7.83 6.78
C ILE A 89 -5.17 -7.68 6.88
N ARG A 90 -4.46 -8.63 7.53
CA ARG A 90 -2.98 -8.61 7.57
C ARG A 90 -2.36 -8.63 6.18
N SER A 91 -2.82 -9.53 5.31
CA SER A 91 -2.31 -9.62 3.94
C SER A 91 -2.66 -8.37 3.11
N GLY A 92 -3.84 -7.81 3.29
CA GLY A 92 -4.26 -6.55 2.66
C GLY A 92 -3.38 -5.38 3.10
N ASP A 93 -3.32 -5.12 4.41
CA ASP A 93 -2.51 -4.02 4.97
C ASP A 93 -1.03 -4.13 4.55
N PHE A 94 -0.44 -5.35 4.62
CA PHE A 94 0.93 -5.59 4.17
C PHE A 94 1.11 -5.25 2.70
N SER A 95 0.19 -5.70 1.85
CA SER A 95 0.27 -5.49 0.39
C SER A 95 0.15 -4.01 0.03
N GLU A 96 -0.76 -3.30 0.66
CA GLU A 96 -0.91 -1.86 0.47
C GLU A 96 0.37 -1.11 0.93
N ILE A 97 0.97 -1.47 2.08
CA ILE A 97 2.22 -0.88 2.55
C ILE A 97 3.37 -1.17 1.60
N LEU A 98 3.51 -2.42 1.12
CA LEU A 98 4.57 -2.81 0.19
C LEU A 98 4.44 -2.09 -1.17
N VAL A 99 3.23 -1.94 -1.70
CA VAL A 99 2.99 -1.16 -2.93
C VAL A 99 3.22 0.34 -2.69
N ALA A 100 2.88 0.87 -1.50
CA ALA A 100 3.20 2.24 -1.13
C ALA A 100 4.71 2.49 -1.10
N ASP A 101 5.49 1.53 -0.60
CA ASP A 101 6.95 1.59 -0.60
C ASP A 101 7.52 1.54 -2.03
N TYR A 102 6.96 0.71 -2.90
CA TYR A 102 7.32 0.71 -4.32
C TYR A 102 7.02 2.05 -4.99
N LEU A 103 5.84 2.62 -4.75
CA LEU A 103 5.47 3.94 -5.29
C LEU A 103 6.43 5.04 -4.81
N GLU A 104 6.78 5.04 -3.52
CA GLU A 104 7.58 6.11 -2.94
C GLU A 104 9.05 5.97 -3.30
N TYR A 105 9.64 4.80 -3.08
CA TYR A 105 11.09 4.63 -3.18
C TYR A 105 11.59 4.22 -4.56
N ILE A 106 10.74 3.58 -5.38
CA ILE A 106 11.12 3.17 -6.74
C ILE A 106 10.54 4.13 -7.79
N LEU A 107 9.27 4.51 -7.67
CA LEU A 107 8.62 5.37 -8.65
C LEU A 107 8.70 6.88 -8.32
N GLY A 108 9.18 7.24 -7.12
CA GLY A 108 9.44 8.61 -6.69
C GLY A 108 8.18 9.45 -6.42
N TYR A 109 7.09 8.83 -5.97
CA TYR A 109 5.91 9.52 -5.48
C TYR A 109 6.04 9.77 -3.97
N TRP A 110 5.61 10.90 -3.47
CA TRP A 110 5.38 11.07 -2.05
C TRP A 110 4.06 10.39 -1.67
N VAL A 111 4.12 9.45 -0.72
CA VAL A 111 2.94 8.73 -0.22
C VAL A 111 2.69 9.10 1.23
N PRO A 112 1.59 9.81 1.57
CA PRO A 112 1.23 10.12 2.95
C PRO A 112 0.89 8.84 3.71
N ARG A 113 1.61 8.59 4.80
CA ARG A 113 1.45 7.36 5.58
C ARG A 113 0.48 7.57 6.75
N THR A 114 -0.80 7.84 6.41
CA THR A 114 -1.81 8.24 7.41
C THR A 114 -2.93 7.20 7.61
N ARG A 115 -2.90 6.06 6.90
CA ARG A 115 -4.04 5.15 6.81
C ARG A 115 -4.23 4.32 8.08
N TYR A 116 -3.23 3.54 8.47
CA TYR A 116 -3.38 2.49 9.47
C TYR A 116 -3.36 2.99 10.92
N GLY A 117 -2.60 4.03 11.22
CA GLY A 117 -2.58 4.66 12.55
C GLY A 117 -3.92 5.23 13.00
N ASN A 118 -4.86 5.42 12.07
CA ASN A 118 -6.22 5.91 12.34
C ASN A 118 -7.30 4.82 12.32
N LYS A 119 -6.93 3.53 12.30
CA LYS A 119 -7.90 2.44 12.45
C LYS A 119 -8.54 2.49 13.83
N THR A 120 -9.87 2.51 13.88
CA THR A 120 -10.64 2.42 15.14
C THR A 120 -10.68 0.99 15.64
N ILE A 121 -10.88 0.04 14.73
CA ILE A 121 -10.89 -1.40 15.01
C ILE A 121 -9.81 -2.04 14.16
N ARG A 122 -8.92 -2.81 14.79
CA ARG A 122 -7.74 -3.40 14.16
C ARG A 122 -8.05 -4.35 13.00
N ASP A 123 -9.15 -5.10 13.09
CA ASP A 123 -9.58 -6.11 12.11
C ASP A 123 -10.57 -5.55 11.07
N GLU A 124 -10.65 -4.25 10.92
CA GLU A 124 -11.42 -3.61 9.86
C GLU A 124 -10.53 -3.13 8.71
N SER A 125 -11.03 -3.28 7.49
CA SER A 125 -10.45 -2.64 6.32
C SER A 125 -10.71 -1.13 6.37
N THR A 126 -9.70 -0.34 6.05
CA THR A 126 -9.85 1.11 5.91
C THR A 126 -10.62 1.44 4.64
N LYS A 127 -11.51 2.44 4.70
CA LYS A 127 -12.30 2.90 3.56
C LYS A 127 -11.55 3.94 2.71
N GLY A 128 -12.00 4.12 1.48
CA GLY A 128 -11.42 5.06 0.50
C GLY A 128 -10.49 4.36 -0.47
N THR A 129 -9.80 5.13 -1.32
CA THR A 129 -8.74 4.64 -2.22
C THR A 129 -7.61 4.02 -1.40
N ASP A 130 -7.09 2.87 -1.81
CA ASP A 130 -6.08 2.15 -1.04
C ASP A 130 -4.80 2.95 -0.88
N LEU A 131 -4.30 3.52 -1.98
CA LEU A 131 -3.09 4.33 -1.96
C LEU A 131 -3.25 5.57 -2.83
N ILE A 132 -2.70 6.68 -2.37
CA ILE A 132 -2.56 7.92 -3.14
C ILE A 132 -1.11 8.38 -3.04
N GLY A 133 -0.48 8.52 -4.20
CA GLY A 133 0.85 9.08 -4.36
C GLY A 133 0.83 10.41 -5.08
N PHE A 134 1.72 11.30 -4.70
CA PHE A 134 1.82 12.67 -5.22
C PHE A 134 3.21 12.91 -5.82
N LYS A 135 3.28 13.53 -7.00
CA LYS A 135 4.50 14.18 -7.51
C LYS A 135 4.25 15.68 -7.60
N LEU A 136 5.10 16.44 -6.94
CA LEU A 136 5.08 17.89 -6.94
C LEU A 136 6.37 18.37 -7.62
N TYR A 137 6.24 19.17 -8.68
CA TYR A 137 7.37 19.58 -9.50
C TYR A 137 7.77 21.05 -9.30
N ASP A 138 6.79 21.94 -9.11
CA ASP A 138 7.03 23.38 -8.97
C ASP A 138 6.03 23.96 -7.97
N GLU A 139 6.51 24.79 -7.05
CA GLU A 139 5.65 25.42 -6.05
C GLU A 139 4.61 26.36 -6.66
N ASN A 140 4.95 26.99 -7.80
CA ASN A 140 4.12 27.99 -8.47
C ASN A 140 3.35 27.47 -9.68
N LYS A 141 3.64 26.24 -10.17
CA LYS A 141 3.02 25.67 -11.38
C LYS A 141 2.58 24.23 -11.11
N THR A 142 1.28 24.05 -10.96
CA THR A 142 0.71 22.72 -10.66
C THR A 142 0.47 21.85 -11.90
N THR A 143 0.55 22.42 -13.12
CA THR A 143 0.24 21.70 -14.38
C THR A 143 1.08 20.44 -14.64
N LYS A 144 2.27 20.34 -14.00
CA LYS A 144 3.13 19.15 -14.06
C LYS A 144 2.91 18.19 -12.88
N ASP A 145 2.16 18.62 -11.87
CA ASP A 145 1.91 17.77 -10.70
C ASP A 145 1.10 16.53 -11.11
N VAL A 146 1.37 15.43 -10.45
CA VAL A 146 0.69 14.16 -10.73
C VAL A 146 0.10 13.60 -9.44
N LEU A 147 -1.18 13.26 -9.50
CA LEU A 147 -1.89 12.48 -8.51
C LEU A 147 -2.04 11.06 -9.04
N LYS A 148 -1.52 10.07 -8.32
CA LYS A 148 -1.67 8.66 -8.70
C LYS A 148 -2.46 7.91 -7.65
N MET A 149 -3.58 7.33 -8.05
CA MET A 149 -4.44 6.50 -7.21
C MET A 149 -4.20 5.02 -7.53
N PHE A 150 -4.14 4.19 -6.49
CA PHE A 150 -3.88 2.76 -6.62
C PHE A 150 -4.89 1.93 -5.83
N GLU A 151 -5.40 0.88 -6.47
CA GLU A 151 -6.14 -0.21 -5.82
C GLU A 151 -5.24 -1.45 -5.72
N VAL A 152 -5.26 -2.13 -4.59
CA VAL A 152 -4.37 -3.25 -4.28
C VAL A 152 -5.18 -4.47 -3.88
N LYS A 153 -4.90 -5.61 -4.51
CA LYS A 153 -5.49 -6.90 -4.13
C LYS A 153 -4.39 -7.94 -3.93
N ALA A 154 -4.56 -8.80 -2.95
CA ALA A 154 -3.58 -9.85 -2.67
C ALA A 154 -4.22 -11.23 -2.54
N GLN A 155 -3.41 -12.25 -2.84
CA GLN A 155 -3.70 -13.64 -2.52
C GLN A 155 -2.40 -14.38 -2.22
N TYR A 156 -2.18 -14.71 -0.93
CA TYR A 156 -0.97 -15.40 -0.47
C TYR A 156 -1.23 -16.83 -0.01
N SER A 157 -2.47 -17.31 -0.13
CA SER A 157 -2.84 -18.68 0.22
C SER A 157 -4.01 -19.18 -0.61
N GLY A 158 -4.10 -20.50 -0.76
CA GLY A 158 -5.14 -21.16 -1.54
C GLY A 158 -4.56 -22.17 -2.53
N ASN A 159 -5.45 -22.87 -3.26
CA ASN A 159 -5.05 -23.92 -4.18
C ASN A 159 -5.14 -23.49 -5.66
N LYS A 160 -5.65 -22.29 -5.92
CA LYS A 160 -5.85 -21.77 -7.28
C LYS A 160 -5.79 -20.25 -7.26
N ALA A 161 -5.16 -19.67 -8.27
CA ALA A 161 -5.15 -18.23 -8.49
C ALA A 161 -6.57 -17.68 -8.68
N LYS A 162 -6.88 -16.60 -7.98
CA LYS A 162 -8.07 -15.78 -8.20
C LYS A 162 -7.71 -14.61 -9.09
N PRO A 163 -8.65 -14.01 -9.82
CA PRO A 163 -8.39 -12.90 -10.74
C PRO A 163 -8.17 -11.57 -10.01
N ARG A 164 -7.19 -11.52 -9.09
CA ARG A 164 -6.93 -10.35 -8.24
C ARG A 164 -6.57 -9.10 -9.02
N LEU A 165 -5.92 -9.25 -10.19
CA LEU A 165 -5.64 -8.10 -11.05
C LEU A 165 -6.95 -7.55 -11.63
N GLN A 166 -7.89 -8.41 -12.07
CA GLN A 166 -9.21 -7.98 -12.53
C GLN A 166 -10.03 -7.36 -11.39
N ASP A 167 -10.02 -7.99 -10.21
CA ASP A 167 -10.70 -7.44 -9.02
C ASP A 167 -10.21 -6.01 -8.71
N ALA A 168 -8.89 -5.76 -8.83
CA ALA A 168 -8.30 -4.43 -8.63
C ALA A 168 -8.68 -3.46 -9.75
N ILE A 169 -8.71 -3.89 -11.02
CA ILE A 169 -9.15 -3.06 -12.15
C ILE A 169 -10.61 -2.62 -11.94
N ASP A 170 -11.49 -3.55 -11.60
CA ASP A 170 -12.92 -3.27 -11.43
C ASP A 170 -13.19 -2.35 -10.22
N ASP A 171 -12.46 -2.53 -9.12
CA ASP A 171 -12.63 -1.69 -7.93
C ASP A 171 -12.04 -0.29 -8.11
N SER A 172 -10.95 -0.15 -8.88
CA SER A 172 -10.30 1.14 -9.15
C SER A 172 -11.15 2.11 -9.97
N ILE A 173 -12.16 1.63 -10.70
CA ILE A 173 -13.13 2.48 -11.42
C ILE A 173 -13.80 3.49 -10.48
N LYS A 174 -13.96 3.13 -9.21
CA LYS A 174 -14.62 3.97 -8.18
C LYS A 174 -13.69 5.02 -7.58
N ASP A 175 -12.38 4.94 -7.84
CA ASP A 175 -11.40 5.81 -7.17
C ASP A 175 -11.55 7.28 -7.54
N ASP A 176 -11.92 7.59 -8.77
CA ASP A 176 -12.17 8.99 -9.15
C ASP A 176 -13.36 9.58 -8.38
N LEU A 177 -14.40 8.80 -8.11
CA LEU A 177 -15.54 9.23 -7.29
C LEU A 177 -15.15 9.42 -5.82
N ARG A 178 -14.21 8.61 -5.31
CA ARG A 178 -13.73 8.65 -3.92
C ARG A 178 -12.58 9.64 -3.70
N LYS A 179 -12.02 10.19 -4.76
CA LYS A 179 -10.85 11.07 -4.75
C LYS A 179 -10.99 12.21 -3.76
N ALA A 180 -12.08 12.96 -3.84
CA ALA A 180 -12.31 14.13 -2.99
C ALA A 180 -12.35 13.76 -1.49
N GLU A 181 -13.06 12.68 -1.14
CA GLU A 181 -13.14 12.19 0.24
C GLU A 181 -11.78 11.68 0.74
N SER A 182 -11.07 10.94 -0.10
CA SER A 182 -9.75 10.38 0.24
C SER A 182 -8.72 11.50 0.46
N LEU A 183 -8.67 12.51 -0.41
CA LEU A 183 -7.79 13.67 -0.25
C LEU A 183 -8.13 14.46 1.01
N ASN A 184 -9.43 14.67 1.28
CA ASN A 184 -9.85 15.35 2.51
C ASN A 184 -9.44 14.57 3.76
N ALA A 185 -9.63 13.25 3.77
CA ALA A 185 -9.24 12.41 4.89
C ALA A 185 -7.71 12.44 5.13
N ILE A 186 -6.90 12.38 4.08
CA ILE A 186 -5.43 12.48 4.18
C ILE A 186 -5.04 13.84 4.77
N LYS A 187 -5.59 14.94 4.20
CA LYS A 187 -5.31 16.30 4.68
C LYS A 187 -5.67 16.48 6.16
N GLN A 188 -6.86 16.02 6.56
CA GLN A 188 -7.30 16.10 7.96
C GLN A 188 -6.35 15.34 8.89
N ARG A 189 -6.00 14.11 8.55
CA ARG A 189 -5.10 13.27 9.36
C ARG A 189 -3.69 13.85 9.49
N LEU A 190 -3.18 14.50 8.44
CA LEU A 190 -1.91 15.23 8.48
C LEU A 190 -2.01 16.44 9.40
N PHE A 191 -3.08 17.21 9.30
CA PHE A 191 -3.33 18.37 10.14
C PHE A 191 -3.45 17.97 11.62
N ASP A 192 -4.21 16.93 11.94
CA ASP A 192 -4.39 16.41 13.31
C ASP A 192 -3.06 15.95 13.93
N LYS A 193 -2.09 15.54 13.10
CA LYS A 193 -0.72 15.18 13.52
C LYS A 193 0.25 16.37 13.54
N GLY A 194 -0.23 17.61 13.39
CA GLY A 194 0.60 18.82 13.37
C GLY A 194 1.45 18.97 12.10
N LYS A 195 1.22 18.16 11.04
CA LYS A 195 1.96 18.17 9.78
C LYS A 195 1.31 19.12 8.78
N THR A 196 1.21 20.41 9.16
CA THR A 196 0.49 21.43 8.40
C THR A 196 1.05 21.63 6.98
N GLU A 197 2.36 21.62 6.81
CA GLU A 197 2.99 21.77 5.48
C GLU A 197 2.64 20.60 4.55
N GLU A 198 2.67 19.36 5.08
CA GLU A 198 2.25 18.18 4.31
C GLU A 198 0.75 18.25 3.96
N ALA A 199 -0.10 18.72 4.89
CA ALA A 199 -1.51 18.93 4.64
C ALA A 199 -1.77 19.97 3.53
N LEU A 200 -0.99 21.04 3.47
CA LEU A 200 -1.05 22.05 2.40
C LEU A 200 -0.61 21.47 1.04
N LYS A 201 0.36 20.57 1.00
CA LYS A 201 0.72 19.84 -0.25
C LYS A 201 -0.48 19.06 -0.79
N VAL A 202 -1.24 18.38 0.09
CA VAL A 202 -2.46 17.66 -0.33
C VAL A 202 -3.53 18.63 -0.82
N ALA A 203 -3.65 19.82 -0.21
CA ALA A 203 -4.64 20.83 -0.60
C ALA A 203 -4.49 21.26 -2.08
N ARG A 204 -3.27 21.23 -2.65
CA ARG A 204 -3.01 21.53 -4.08
C ARG A 204 -3.82 20.63 -5.03
N PHE A 205 -4.13 19.39 -4.58
CA PHE A 205 -4.83 18.39 -5.38
C PHE A 205 -6.35 18.36 -5.15
N GLN A 206 -6.89 19.23 -4.28
CA GLN A 206 -8.32 19.24 -3.98
C GLN A 206 -9.16 20.07 -4.99
N ASN A 207 -8.55 21.01 -5.68
CA ASN A 207 -9.22 21.85 -6.67
C ASN A 207 -8.46 21.83 -8.00
N GLN A 208 -8.82 20.90 -8.87
CA GLN A 208 -8.17 20.70 -10.16
C GLN A 208 -8.45 21.84 -11.17
N VAL A 209 -9.48 22.65 -10.93
CA VAL A 209 -9.82 23.79 -11.81
C VAL A 209 -8.83 24.92 -11.59
N ASP A 210 -8.58 25.29 -10.35
CA ASP A 210 -7.67 26.40 -10.01
C ASP A 210 -6.21 25.95 -9.96
N MET A 211 -5.98 24.68 -9.63
CA MET A 211 -4.67 24.06 -9.52
C MET A 211 -4.63 22.79 -10.39
N PRO A 212 -4.49 22.92 -11.71
CA PRO A 212 -4.54 21.78 -12.62
C PRO A 212 -3.37 20.81 -12.39
N TYR A 213 -3.67 19.52 -12.40
CA TYR A 213 -2.71 18.41 -12.29
C TYR A 213 -3.16 17.23 -13.15
N THR A 214 -2.26 16.26 -13.38
CA THR A 214 -2.60 15.02 -14.07
C THR A 214 -3.04 13.95 -13.06
N SER A 215 -4.19 13.32 -13.32
CA SER A 215 -4.63 12.13 -12.59
C SER A 215 -4.17 10.88 -13.32
N GLU A 216 -3.51 9.98 -12.60
CA GLU A 216 -3.11 8.65 -13.06
C GLU A 216 -3.72 7.58 -12.17
N PHE A 217 -3.95 6.40 -12.74
CA PHE A 217 -4.51 5.26 -12.04
C PHE A 217 -3.55 4.08 -12.10
N GLY A 218 -3.58 3.26 -11.08
CA GLY A 218 -2.81 2.05 -11.06
C GLY A 218 -3.51 0.98 -10.26
N VAL A 219 -3.20 -0.26 -10.58
CA VAL A 219 -3.69 -1.43 -9.87
C VAL A 219 -2.54 -2.37 -9.60
N ALA A 220 -2.56 -3.01 -8.45
CA ALA A 220 -1.57 -3.99 -8.08
C ALA A 220 -2.24 -5.30 -7.63
N ALA A 221 -1.76 -6.41 -8.17
CA ALA A 221 -2.11 -7.74 -7.68
C ALA A 221 -0.88 -8.42 -7.10
N LEU A 222 -1.00 -8.96 -5.88
CA LEU A 222 0.12 -9.61 -5.20
C LEU A 222 -0.19 -11.09 -4.96
N TYR A 223 0.79 -11.95 -5.24
CA TYR A 223 0.63 -13.40 -5.11
C TYR A 223 1.85 -14.05 -4.44
N SER A 224 1.63 -15.20 -3.78
CA SER A 224 2.71 -16.15 -3.57
C SER A 224 3.01 -16.92 -4.85
N ASN A 225 4.29 -17.28 -5.08
CA ASN A 225 4.74 -17.95 -6.31
C ASN A 225 3.99 -19.26 -6.60
N ASP A 226 3.64 -20.02 -5.55
CA ASP A 226 2.90 -21.29 -5.65
C ASP A 226 1.44 -21.13 -6.11
N ILE A 227 0.91 -19.90 -6.04
CA ILE A 227 -0.46 -19.58 -6.45
C ILE A 227 -0.48 -18.77 -7.76
N TYR A 228 0.61 -18.05 -8.06
CA TYR A 228 0.68 -17.21 -9.25
C TYR A 228 0.40 -18.03 -10.52
N ASP A 229 -0.48 -17.51 -11.35
CA ASP A 229 -0.87 -18.14 -12.62
C ASP A 229 -0.94 -17.05 -13.69
N GLU A 230 -0.07 -17.18 -14.69
CA GLU A 230 0.04 -16.22 -15.79
C GLU A 230 -1.22 -16.18 -16.64
N ASP A 231 -1.90 -17.32 -16.81
CA ASP A 231 -3.14 -17.41 -17.57
C ASP A 231 -4.26 -16.55 -16.93
N VAL A 232 -4.26 -16.44 -15.61
CA VAL A 232 -5.20 -15.55 -14.89
C VAL A 232 -4.88 -14.08 -15.18
N ILE A 233 -3.60 -13.72 -15.31
CA ILE A 233 -3.18 -12.35 -15.57
C ILE A 233 -3.48 -11.93 -17.00
N ILE A 234 -3.16 -12.77 -18.00
CA ILE A 234 -3.40 -12.45 -19.42
C ILE A 234 -4.89 -12.39 -19.78
N ASN A 235 -5.76 -13.03 -18.98
CA ASN A 235 -7.19 -12.98 -19.15
C ASN A 235 -7.85 -11.72 -18.53
N CYS A 236 -7.11 -10.86 -17.83
CA CYS A 236 -7.68 -9.61 -17.33
C CYS A 236 -7.95 -8.64 -18.51
N ASP A 237 -8.96 -7.80 -18.34
CA ASP A 237 -9.46 -6.87 -19.37
C ASP A 237 -9.62 -5.47 -18.76
N THR A 238 -8.94 -4.49 -19.36
CA THR A 238 -8.97 -3.10 -18.89
C THR A 238 -9.89 -2.22 -19.74
N SER A 239 -10.50 -2.76 -20.80
CA SER A 239 -11.25 -1.98 -21.81
C SER A 239 -12.44 -1.21 -21.24
N ALA A 240 -13.05 -1.71 -20.15
CA ALA A 240 -14.16 -1.04 -19.46
C ALA A 240 -13.70 0.05 -18.49
N HIS A 241 -12.39 0.18 -18.21
CA HIS A 241 -11.89 1.19 -17.29
C HIS A 241 -11.91 2.58 -17.93
N PRO A 242 -12.60 3.59 -17.34
CA PRO A 242 -12.79 4.91 -17.95
C PRO A 242 -11.48 5.66 -18.20
N TYR A 243 -10.43 5.33 -17.45
CA TYR A 243 -9.09 5.93 -17.58
C TYR A 243 -8.07 4.91 -18.08
N ASN A 244 -8.47 4.00 -18.98
CA ASN A 244 -7.60 2.93 -19.47
C ASN A 244 -6.24 3.45 -19.95
N SER A 245 -6.19 4.54 -20.71
CA SER A 245 -4.93 5.10 -21.23
C SER A 245 -3.92 5.47 -20.10
N ALA A 246 -4.41 5.93 -18.96
CA ALA A 246 -3.62 6.33 -17.81
C ALA A 246 -3.52 5.24 -16.72
N LEU A 247 -4.02 4.03 -16.98
CA LEU A 247 -4.00 2.91 -16.04
C LEU A 247 -2.67 2.16 -16.11
N PHE A 248 -2.03 1.94 -14.97
CA PHE A 248 -0.80 1.18 -14.82
C PHE A 248 -1.05 -0.13 -14.09
N LEU A 249 -0.65 -1.26 -14.68
CA LEU A 249 -0.85 -2.59 -14.12
C LEU A 249 0.45 -3.11 -13.52
N ILE A 250 0.40 -3.55 -12.27
CA ILE A 250 1.53 -4.19 -11.58
C ILE A 250 1.09 -5.55 -11.05
N VAL A 251 1.93 -6.55 -11.26
CA VAL A 251 1.85 -7.82 -10.55
C VAL A 251 3.14 -8.01 -9.76
N ILE A 252 3.00 -8.29 -8.47
CA ILE A 252 4.12 -8.59 -7.59
C ILE A 252 3.94 -10.02 -7.12
N LYS A 253 4.96 -10.86 -7.29
CA LYS A 253 4.96 -12.23 -6.77
C LYS A 253 6.21 -12.50 -5.96
N GLY A 254 6.17 -13.46 -5.07
CA GLY A 254 7.31 -13.86 -4.23
C GLY A 254 7.04 -15.19 -3.54
N ASP A 255 8.09 -15.82 -3.02
CA ASP A 255 7.97 -17.09 -2.34
C ASP A 255 7.25 -16.91 -1.00
N ASP A 256 6.31 -17.82 -0.69
CA ASP A 256 5.62 -17.91 0.61
C ASP A 256 5.34 -16.54 1.27
N MET A 257 4.68 -15.65 0.51
CA MET A 257 4.44 -14.28 0.95
C MET A 257 3.68 -14.19 2.29
N MET A 258 2.82 -15.19 2.61
CA MET A 258 2.12 -15.19 3.89
C MET A 258 3.06 -15.42 5.08
N LYS A 259 4.11 -16.24 4.90
CA LYS A 259 5.16 -16.43 5.90
C LYS A 259 5.92 -15.11 6.16
N LEU A 260 6.25 -14.38 5.10
CA LEU A 260 6.86 -13.06 5.22
C LEU A 260 5.95 -12.09 6.00
N VAL A 261 4.65 -12.06 5.67
CA VAL A 261 3.65 -11.23 6.38
C VAL A 261 3.68 -11.52 7.88
N HIS A 262 3.54 -12.80 8.27
CA HIS A 262 3.54 -13.17 9.69
C HIS A 262 4.86 -12.79 10.37
N LYS A 263 6.00 -13.07 9.71
CA LYS A 263 7.32 -12.76 10.26
C LYS A 263 7.56 -11.28 10.46
N LEU A 264 7.10 -10.44 9.52
CA LEU A 264 7.25 -8.99 9.64
C LEU A 264 6.42 -8.42 10.81
N PHE A 265 5.17 -8.87 10.97
CA PHE A 265 4.34 -8.48 12.11
C PHE A 265 4.95 -8.93 13.45
N GLU A 266 5.51 -10.16 13.51
CA GLU A 266 6.20 -10.69 14.68
C GLU A 266 7.39 -9.80 15.08
N ILE A 267 8.33 -9.56 14.14
CA ILE A 267 9.52 -8.74 14.40
C ILE A 267 9.09 -7.29 14.76
N ALA A 268 8.10 -6.74 14.07
CA ALA A 268 7.59 -5.40 14.33
C ALA A 268 7.03 -5.24 15.76
N ALA A 269 6.46 -6.29 16.33
CA ALA A 269 6.00 -6.32 17.71
C ALA A 269 7.16 -6.58 18.69
N ASP A 270 8.03 -7.52 18.41
CA ASP A 270 9.11 -7.97 19.31
C ASP A 270 10.18 -6.89 19.53
N GLU A 271 10.44 -6.08 18.52
CA GLU A 271 11.44 -4.99 18.53
C GLU A 271 10.84 -3.60 18.86
N SER A 272 9.62 -3.56 19.40
CA SER A 272 8.92 -2.29 19.71
C SER A 272 9.41 -1.59 20.98
#